data_c510f579c4fe808abd8095b3a29cb270
#
_entry.id   c510f579c4fe808abd8095b3a29cb270
#
_cell.length_a   1.000
_cell.length_b   1.000
_cell.length_c   1.000
_cell.angle_alpha   90.00
_cell.angle_beta   90.00
_cell.angle_gamma   90.00
#
_symmetry.space_group_name_H-M   'P 1'
#
loop_
_entity.id
_entity.type
_entity.pdbx_description
1 polymer ?
#
loop_
_entity_poly.entity_id
_entity_poly.type
_entity_poly.pdbx_seq_one_letter_code
_entity_poly.pdbx_strand_id
1 'polypeptide(L)'
;MKTNIQKNSRVLILFIYLLAFVLMTWSFNVQAANATNPEVVITTNLGDIKVKLDSEKAPISTANFLKYVEKKHYDGTTFHRVIPSFMIQGGGHLPDMKEKATLAPIKNEAKNGLSNTRGTIAMARTNEVDSATSQFFINVIDNKKLDHVDDNRYGYSVFGEVSGGMDIVDKIRDVKTTTKGEYGDVPLEPVMIKSVRLASDSAPADKTTKKSKGKK
;
A
#
# COMPACT_ATOMS: atom_id res chain seq x y z
N MET A 1 -34.52 -0.33 -65.89
CA MET A 1 -33.16 0.00 -65.38
C MET A 1 -33.14 0.57 -63.94
N LYS A 2 -34.27 0.89 -63.28
CA LYS A 2 -34.34 1.47 -61.95
C LYS A 2 -34.34 0.44 -60.78
N THR A 3 -34.62 -0.81 -61.01
CA THR A 3 -34.78 -1.86 -59.98
C THR A 3 -33.47 -2.47 -59.47
N ASN A 4 -32.38 -2.43 -60.26
CA ASN A 4 -31.07 -2.98 -59.84
C ASN A 4 -30.26 -2.06 -58.94
N ILE A 5 -30.42 -0.74 -59.07
CA ILE A 5 -29.69 0.25 -58.25
C ILE A 5 -30.17 0.21 -56.79
N GLN A 6 -31.49 0.02 -56.60
CA GLN A 6 -32.10 -0.01 -55.27
C GLN A 6 -31.78 -1.29 -54.51
N LYS A 7 -31.55 -2.41 -55.18
CA LYS A 7 -31.17 -3.70 -54.61
C LYS A 7 -29.71 -3.66 -54.10
N ASN A 8 -28.80 -3.07 -54.89
CA ASN A 8 -27.39 -2.95 -54.55
C ASN A 8 -27.15 -1.99 -53.36
N SER A 9 -27.96 -0.91 -53.26
CA SER A 9 -27.90 0.04 -52.14
C SER A 9 -28.30 -0.62 -50.84
N ARG A 10 -29.31 -1.47 -50.78
CA ARG A 10 -29.76 -2.21 -49.59
C ARG A 10 -28.74 -3.22 -49.12
N VAL A 11 -28.08 -3.91 -50.07
CA VAL A 11 -27.01 -4.87 -49.74
C VAL A 11 -25.78 -4.15 -49.18
N LEU A 12 -25.40 -3.00 -49.70
CA LEU A 12 -24.29 -2.20 -49.22
C LEU A 12 -24.55 -1.66 -47.77
N ILE A 13 -25.76 -1.22 -47.53
CA ILE A 13 -26.17 -0.75 -46.19
C ILE A 13 -26.13 -1.89 -45.16
N LEU A 14 -26.60 -3.09 -45.53
CA LEU A 14 -26.53 -4.28 -44.66
C LEU A 14 -25.07 -4.68 -44.36
N PHE A 15 -24.16 -4.59 -45.36
CA PHE A 15 -22.74 -4.86 -45.13
C PHE A 15 -22.09 -3.83 -44.18
N ILE A 16 -22.47 -2.56 -44.26
CA ILE A 16 -21.95 -1.51 -43.36
C ILE A 16 -22.43 -1.76 -41.95
N TYR A 17 -23.70 -2.11 -41.72
CA TYR A 17 -24.22 -2.46 -40.39
C TYR A 17 -23.61 -3.73 -39.82
N LEU A 18 -23.34 -4.76 -40.68
CA LEU A 18 -22.67 -5.99 -40.26
C LEU A 18 -21.21 -5.72 -39.83
N LEU A 19 -20.50 -4.86 -40.61
CA LEU A 19 -19.12 -4.46 -40.27
C LEU A 19 -19.05 -3.63 -39.02
N ALA A 20 -20.02 -2.70 -38.79
CA ALA A 20 -20.13 -1.91 -37.60
C ALA A 20 -20.45 -2.79 -36.37
N PHE A 21 -21.28 -3.83 -36.53
CA PHE A 21 -21.59 -4.77 -35.46
C PHE A 21 -20.40 -5.66 -35.08
N VAL A 22 -19.58 -6.07 -36.06
CA VAL A 22 -18.35 -6.83 -35.81
C VAL A 22 -17.27 -5.98 -35.12
N LEU A 23 -17.18 -4.68 -35.44
CA LEU A 23 -16.28 -3.74 -34.77
C LEU A 23 -16.74 -3.42 -33.33
N MET A 24 -18.05 -3.49 -33.07
CA MET A 24 -18.61 -3.23 -31.73
C MET A 24 -18.45 -4.43 -30.77
N THR A 25 -18.17 -5.64 -31.30
CA THR A 25 -17.88 -6.85 -30.51
C THR A 25 -16.40 -7.05 -30.22
N TRP A 26 -15.52 -6.14 -30.61
CA TRP A 26 -14.19 -6.04 -29.99
C TRP A 26 -14.38 -5.51 -28.57
N SER A 27 -15.05 -6.34 -27.82
CA SER A 27 -15.23 -6.26 -26.40
C SER A 27 -13.90 -5.94 -25.77
N PHE A 28 -13.91 -4.88 -25.04
CA PHE A 28 -12.97 -4.65 -23.95
C PHE A 28 -12.89 -5.93 -23.11
N ASN A 29 -11.98 -6.85 -23.46
CA ASN A 29 -11.40 -7.73 -22.48
C ASN A 29 -10.57 -6.80 -21.56
N VAL A 30 -11.27 -6.04 -20.72
CA VAL A 30 -10.70 -5.60 -19.46
C VAL A 30 -10.39 -6.89 -18.72
N GLN A 31 -9.22 -7.42 -19.01
CA GLN A 31 -8.58 -8.40 -18.16
C GLN A 31 -8.61 -7.73 -16.79
N ALA A 32 -9.55 -8.11 -15.93
CA ALA A 32 -9.46 -7.88 -14.52
C ALA A 32 -8.14 -8.53 -14.15
N ALA A 33 -7.08 -7.72 -14.12
CA ALA A 33 -5.82 -8.14 -13.54
C ALA A 33 -6.24 -8.69 -12.18
N ASN A 34 -6.06 -9.99 -11.96
CA ASN A 34 -6.16 -10.55 -10.64
C ASN A 34 -5.34 -9.61 -9.76
N ALA A 35 -6.01 -8.79 -8.99
CA ALA A 35 -5.36 -7.85 -8.08
C ALA A 35 -4.65 -8.72 -7.04
N THR A 36 -3.48 -9.22 -7.43
CA THR A 36 -2.61 -9.90 -6.46
C THR A 36 -2.30 -8.84 -5.43
N ASN A 37 -2.68 -9.10 -4.19
CA ASN A 37 -2.38 -8.21 -3.07
C ASN A 37 -0.89 -7.86 -3.10
N PRO A 38 -0.51 -6.59 -3.34
CA PRO A 38 0.89 -6.24 -3.52
C PRO A 38 1.65 -6.43 -2.20
N GLU A 39 2.88 -6.90 -2.32
CA GLU A 39 3.79 -6.99 -1.19
C GLU A 39 4.84 -5.88 -1.29
N VAL A 40 5.12 -5.23 -0.16
CA VAL A 40 6.18 -4.23 -0.03
C VAL A 40 7.22 -4.66 1.00
N VAL A 41 8.43 -4.17 0.83
CA VAL A 41 9.53 -4.33 1.79
C VAL A 41 9.82 -2.97 2.41
N ILE A 42 9.67 -2.87 3.73
CA ILE A 42 10.10 -1.73 4.54
C ILE A 42 11.50 -2.05 5.04
N THR A 43 12.52 -1.47 4.43
CA THR A 43 13.92 -1.64 4.84
C THR A 43 14.25 -0.63 5.95
N THR A 44 14.64 -1.14 7.11
CA THR A 44 15.03 -0.32 8.26
C THR A 44 16.52 -0.47 8.59
N ASN A 45 17.01 0.32 9.55
CA ASN A 45 18.36 0.11 10.11
C ASN A 45 18.45 -1.13 11.03
N LEU A 46 17.31 -1.75 11.39
CA LEU A 46 17.25 -2.96 12.24
C LEU A 46 16.93 -4.22 11.44
N GLY A 47 16.59 -4.11 10.14
CA GLY A 47 16.25 -5.21 9.24
C GLY A 47 15.03 -4.89 8.38
N ASP A 48 14.62 -5.88 7.59
CA ASP A 48 13.52 -5.76 6.64
C ASP A 48 12.20 -6.29 7.21
N ILE A 49 11.12 -5.57 6.95
CA ILE A 49 9.75 -5.98 7.26
C ILE A 49 9.01 -6.11 5.94
N LYS A 50 8.49 -7.29 5.64
CA LYS A 50 7.65 -7.54 4.47
C LYS A 50 6.19 -7.37 4.87
N VAL A 51 5.42 -6.66 4.05
CA VAL A 51 4.02 -6.38 4.31
C VAL A 51 3.22 -6.71 3.06
N LYS A 52 2.25 -7.61 3.20
CA LYS A 52 1.25 -7.91 2.18
C LYS A 52 0.08 -6.96 2.39
N LEU A 53 -0.21 -6.16 1.37
CA LEU A 53 -1.30 -5.18 1.39
C LEU A 53 -2.61 -5.85 0.96
N ASP A 54 -3.75 -5.38 1.46
CA ASP A 54 -5.08 -5.88 1.10
C ASP A 54 -5.79 -4.87 0.20
N SER A 55 -5.58 -5.01 -1.12
CA SER A 55 -6.21 -4.14 -2.12
C SER A 55 -7.71 -4.40 -2.30
N GLU A 56 -8.21 -5.55 -1.85
CA GLU A 56 -9.62 -5.91 -1.96
C GLU A 56 -10.44 -5.24 -0.85
N LYS A 57 -10.01 -5.40 0.41
CA LYS A 57 -10.74 -4.89 1.58
C LYS A 57 -10.39 -3.44 1.93
N ALA A 58 -9.22 -2.96 1.54
CA ALA A 58 -8.75 -1.59 1.82
C ALA A 58 -8.16 -0.91 0.57
N PRO A 59 -8.93 -0.78 -0.52
CA PRO A 59 -8.42 -0.25 -1.79
C PRO A 59 -7.91 1.18 -1.69
N ILE A 60 -8.57 2.06 -0.93
CA ILE A 60 -8.20 3.47 -0.80
C ILE A 60 -6.90 3.59 0.01
N SER A 61 -6.81 2.92 1.16
CA SER A 61 -5.64 2.94 2.04
C SER A 61 -4.44 2.32 1.34
N THR A 62 -4.61 1.18 0.67
CA THR A 62 -3.56 0.52 -0.12
C THR A 62 -3.07 1.42 -1.26
N ALA A 63 -3.98 1.99 -2.06
CA ALA A 63 -3.60 2.88 -3.16
C ALA A 63 -2.88 4.15 -2.66
N ASN A 64 -3.33 4.71 -1.54
CA ASN A 64 -2.68 5.85 -0.90
C ASN A 64 -1.26 5.50 -0.44
N PHE A 65 -1.09 4.39 0.28
CA PHE A 65 0.23 3.93 0.73
C PHE A 65 1.18 3.70 -0.44
N LEU A 66 0.73 3.06 -1.52
CA LEU A 66 1.53 2.82 -2.72
C LEU A 66 1.93 4.11 -3.45
N LYS A 67 1.08 5.15 -3.47
CA LYS A 67 1.44 6.48 -3.99
C LYS A 67 2.62 7.10 -3.21
N TYR A 68 2.66 6.94 -1.89
CA TYR A 68 3.78 7.39 -1.07
C TYR A 68 5.04 6.55 -1.30
N VAL A 69 4.89 5.22 -1.53
CA VAL A 69 6.01 4.34 -1.92
C VAL A 69 6.62 4.78 -3.24
N GLU A 70 5.81 4.99 -4.27
CA GLU A 70 6.23 5.47 -5.60
C GLU A 70 6.98 6.80 -5.51
N LYS A 71 6.47 7.74 -4.69
CA LYS A 71 7.11 9.04 -4.44
C LYS A 71 8.34 8.97 -3.53
N LYS A 72 8.72 7.79 -3.07
CA LYS A 72 9.82 7.58 -2.09
C LYS A 72 9.66 8.45 -0.84
N HIS A 73 8.42 8.74 -0.47
CA HIS A 73 8.11 9.60 0.68
C HIS A 73 8.65 9.03 1.97
N TYR A 74 8.59 7.70 2.14
CA TYR A 74 9.03 7.03 3.35
C TYR A 74 10.54 6.97 3.53
N ASP A 75 11.32 7.24 2.47
CA ASP A 75 12.78 7.22 2.53
C ASP A 75 13.29 8.29 3.49
N GLY A 76 14.09 7.87 4.46
CA GLY A 76 14.64 8.72 5.50
C GLY A 76 13.67 9.10 6.63
N THR A 77 12.43 8.62 6.61
CA THR A 77 11.51 8.75 7.77
C THR A 77 11.87 7.77 8.88
N THR A 78 11.17 7.85 10.00
CA THR A 78 11.42 7.02 11.19
C THR A 78 10.15 6.34 11.68
N PHE A 79 10.31 5.28 12.44
CA PHE A 79 9.33 4.89 13.43
C PHE A 79 9.48 5.83 14.63
N HIS A 80 8.72 6.91 14.61
CA HIS A 80 8.87 8.03 15.54
C HIS A 80 8.14 7.85 16.85
N ARG A 81 7.25 6.85 16.97
CA ARG A 81 6.52 6.51 18.18
C ARG A 81 6.45 5.01 18.36
N VAL A 82 6.94 4.51 19.49
CA VAL A 82 7.03 3.09 19.81
C VAL A 82 6.48 2.84 21.20
N ILE A 83 5.40 2.07 21.28
CA ILE A 83 4.81 1.64 22.56
C ILE A 83 4.81 0.10 22.59
N PRO A 84 5.63 -0.54 23.44
CA PRO A 84 5.86 -1.99 23.45
C PRO A 84 4.60 -2.84 23.61
N SER A 85 3.62 -2.36 24.35
CA SER A 85 2.34 -3.04 24.60
C SER A 85 1.21 -2.53 23.72
N PHE A 86 1.52 -1.93 22.54
CA PHE A 86 0.51 -1.35 21.68
C PHE A 86 0.89 -1.44 20.19
N MET A 87 1.74 -0.54 19.69
CA MET A 87 2.07 -0.46 18.26
C MET A 87 3.43 0.25 18.03
N ILE A 88 3.93 0.14 16.82
CA ILE A 88 5.02 0.98 16.31
C ILE A 88 4.49 1.84 15.18
N GLN A 89 4.64 3.17 15.27
CA GLN A 89 4.10 4.15 14.31
C GLN A 89 5.22 4.87 13.58
N GLY A 90 5.07 5.01 12.26
CA GLY A 90 6.07 5.63 11.40
C GLY A 90 5.50 6.28 10.15
N GLY A 91 6.39 6.70 9.24
CA GLY A 91 6.06 7.16 7.90
C GLY A 91 5.72 8.65 7.76
N GLY A 92 5.83 9.45 8.82
CA GLY A 92 5.52 10.88 8.76
C GLY A 92 6.69 11.80 9.13
N HIS A 93 7.59 11.36 10.00
CA HIS A 93 8.60 12.21 10.62
C HIS A 93 10.03 11.83 10.22
N LEU A 94 10.88 12.84 10.10
CA LEU A 94 12.33 12.71 9.99
C LEU A 94 12.95 12.49 11.39
N PRO A 95 14.24 12.13 11.49
CA PRO A 95 14.90 11.90 12.79
C PRO A 95 14.91 13.10 13.73
N ASP A 96 14.82 14.31 13.19
CA ASP A 96 14.71 15.57 13.94
C ASP A 96 13.28 15.89 14.38
N MET A 97 12.31 14.97 14.15
CA MET A 97 10.88 15.08 14.40
C MET A 97 10.12 16.06 13.50
N LYS A 98 10.78 16.57 12.44
CA LYS A 98 10.12 17.39 11.44
C LYS A 98 9.19 16.53 10.58
N GLU A 99 7.95 16.96 10.42
CA GLU A 99 6.99 16.28 9.53
C GLU A 99 7.32 16.53 8.05
N LYS A 100 7.16 15.49 7.24
CA LYS A 100 7.20 15.60 5.78
C LYS A 100 5.85 16.04 5.25
N ALA A 101 5.86 16.88 4.22
CA ALA A 101 4.65 17.31 3.54
C ALA A 101 3.87 16.11 2.98
N THR A 102 2.55 16.12 3.14
CA THR A 102 1.66 15.03 2.76
C THR A 102 0.78 15.39 1.57
N LEU A 103 0.19 14.36 0.95
CA LEU A 103 -0.93 14.51 0.02
C LEU A 103 -2.21 14.81 0.80
N ALA A 104 -3.31 15.08 0.07
CA ALA A 104 -4.62 15.22 0.69
C ALA A 104 -5.01 13.97 1.50
N PRO A 105 -5.77 14.16 2.60
CA PRO A 105 -6.23 13.04 3.41
C PRO A 105 -7.19 12.13 2.64
N ILE A 106 -7.33 10.89 3.11
CA ILE A 106 -8.16 9.87 2.49
C ILE A 106 -9.32 9.48 3.39
N LYS A 107 -10.36 8.89 2.77
CA LYS A 107 -11.49 8.30 3.48
C LYS A 107 -11.04 7.09 4.29
N ASN A 108 -11.59 6.99 5.50
CA ASN A 108 -11.31 5.89 6.42
C ASN A 108 -12.08 4.62 6.01
N GLU A 109 -11.38 3.50 5.88
CA GLU A 109 -11.96 2.20 5.52
C GLU A 109 -12.07 1.24 6.70
N ALA A 110 -12.08 1.69 7.94
CA ALA A 110 -12.14 0.80 9.11
C ALA A 110 -13.38 -0.10 9.17
N LYS A 111 -14.44 0.22 8.38
CA LYS A 111 -15.63 -0.64 8.21
C LYS A 111 -15.39 -1.88 7.32
N ASN A 112 -14.16 -2.14 6.90
CA ASN A 112 -13.79 -3.21 5.95
C ASN A 112 -13.76 -4.63 6.53
N GLY A 113 -14.06 -4.77 7.83
CA GLY A 113 -14.10 -6.06 8.52
C GLY A 113 -12.73 -6.63 8.90
N LEU A 114 -11.64 -5.89 8.66
CA LEU A 114 -10.31 -6.25 9.14
C LEU A 114 -10.13 -5.79 10.59
N SER A 115 -9.45 -6.61 11.41
CA SER A 115 -9.22 -6.32 12.83
C SER A 115 -7.77 -5.91 13.07
N ASN A 116 -7.54 -4.99 14.01
CA ASN A 116 -6.23 -4.54 14.45
C ASN A 116 -5.58 -5.59 15.36
N THR A 117 -5.28 -6.76 14.81
CA THR A 117 -4.56 -7.85 15.50
C THR A 117 -3.05 -7.68 15.34
N ARG A 118 -2.26 -8.39 16.18
CA ARG A 118 -0.81 -8.39 16.07
C ARG A 118 -0.33 -8.70 14.65
N GLY A 119 0.58 -7.89 14.14
CA GLY A 119 1.16 -8.01 12.80
C GLY A 119 0.40 -7.26 11.71
N THR A 120 -0.81 -6.74 11.96
CA THR A 120 -1.51 -5.93 10.97
C THR A 120 -0.95 -4.51 10.89
N ILE A 121 -1.00 -3.93 9.69
CA ILE A 121 -0.67 -2.54 9.41
C ILE A 121 -1.94 -1.73 9.19
N ALA A 122 -2.02 -0.56 9.83
CA ALA A 122 -3.18 0.32 9.74
C ALA A 122 -2.77 1.78 9.54
N MET A 123 -3.68 2.59 8.97
CA MET A 123 -3.48 4.02 8.79
C MET A 123 -3.60 4.77 10.12
N ALA A 124 -2.58 5.56 10.45
CA ALA A 124 -2.68 6.54 11.53
C ALA A 124 -3.51 7.74 11.08
N ARG A 125 -4.23 8.38 12.02
CA ARG A 125 -5.07 9.54 11.80
C ARG A 125 -5.15 10.44 13.02
N THR A 126 -5.66 11.64 12.85
CA THR A 126 -6.05 12.54 13.94
C THR A 126 -7.42 12.12 14.52
N ASN A 127 -8.04 12.96 15.34
CA ASN A 127 -9.40 12.73 15.84
C ASN A 127 -10.44 12.75 14.71
N GLU A 128 -10.17 13.47 13.60
CA GLU A 128 -11.03 13.47 12.43
C GLU A 128 -10.98 12.11 11.73
N VAL A 129 -12.16 11.57 11.39
CA VAL A 129 -12.30 10.21 10.84
C VAL A 129 -11.53 10.06 9.52
N ASP A 130 -11.67 11.01 8.61
CA ASP A 130 -11.12 10.99 7.25
C ASP A 130 -9.85 11.85 7.16
N SER A 131 -8.93 11.74 8.12
CA SER A 131 -7.72 12.56 8.22
C SER A 131 -6.42 11.81 7.94
N ALA A 132 -6.48 10.51 7.62
CA ALA A 132 -5.29 9.72 7.35
C ALA A 132 -4.54 10.23 6.10
N THR A 133 -3.21 10.32 6.19
CA THR A 133 -2.35 10.76 5.07
C THR A 133 -1.24 9.73 4.81
N SER A 134 0.00 9.97 5.27
CA SER A 134 1.15 9.08 5.04
C SER A 134 1.45 8.15 6.21
N GLN A 135 1.10 8.55 7.45
CA GLN A 135 1.50 7.81 8.64
C GLN A 135 0.74 6.49 8.78
N PHE A 136 1.45 5.47 9.21
CA PHE A 136 0.92 4.14 9.47
C PHE A 136 1.45 3.60 10.80
N PHE A 137 0.82 2.56 11.31
CA PHE A 137 1.36 1.81 12.44
C PHE A 137 1.23 0.30 12.22
N ILE A 138 2.12 -0.46 12.87
CA ILE A 138 2.06 -1.92 12.91
C ILE A 138 1.68 -2.32 14.34
N ASN A 139 0.64 -3.12 14.46
CA ASN A 139 0.17 -3.63 15.74
C ASN A 139 1.16 -4.67 16.29
N VAL A 140 1.68 -4.47 17.50
CA VAL A 140 2.61 -5.42 18.15
C VAL A 140 1.91 -6.36 19.13
N ILE A 141 0.65 -6.09 19.40
CA ILE A 141 -0.31 -6.94 20.12
C ILE A 141 -1.68 -6.86 19.44
N ASP A 142 -2.66 -7.61 19.91
CA ASP A 142 -4.05 -7.48 19.50
C ASP A 142 -4.67 -6.22 20.10
N ASN A 143 -5.03 -5.28 19.24
CA ASN A 143 -5.59 -3.97 19.59
C ASN A 143 -7.04 -3.83 19.12
N LYS A 144 -7.91 -4.79 19.41
CA LYS A 144 -9.31 -4.83 18.95
C LYS A 144 -10.12 -3.58 19.31
N LYS A 145 -9.70 -2.82 20.32
CA LYS A 145 -10.28 -1.51 20.66
C LYS A 145 -10.11 -0.44 19.57
N LEU A 146 -9.19 -0.67 18.62
CA LEU A 146 -8.97 0.17 17.43
C LEU A 146 -9.85 -0.23 16.25
N ASP A 147 -10.63 -1.29 16.36
CA ASP A 147 -11.54 -1.73 15.31
C ASP A 147 -12.76 -0.80 15.23
N HIS A 148 -13.39 -0.78 14.06
CA HIS A 148 -14.66 -0.12 13.87
C HIS A 148 -15.75 -0.79 14.72
N VAL A 149 -16.55 0.02 15.39
CA VAL A 149 -17.71 -0.44 16.16
C VAL A 149 -18.99 0.25 15.67
N ASP A 150 -18.93 1.59 15.61
CA ASP A 150 -20.02 2.47 15.19
C ASP A 150 -19.45 3.82 14.73
N ASP A 151 -20.31 4.77 14.36
CA ASP A 151 -19.86 6.09 13.86
C ASP A 151 -19.20 6.98 14.94
N ASN A 152 -19.40 6.67 16.24
CA ASN A 152 -18.71 7.36 17.35
C ASN A 152 -17.34 6.74 17.65
N ARG A 153 -17.19 5.44 17.34
CA ARG A 153 -15.93 4.67 17.45
C ARG A 153 -15.58 4.09 16.10
N TYR A 154 -15.21 4.99 15.18
CA TYR A 154 -15.01 4.64 13.78
C TYR A 154 -13.83 3.69 13.56
N GLY A 155 -12.80 3.78 14.41
CA GLY A 155 -11.62 2.92 14.36
C GLY A 155 -10.55 3.37 13.36
N TYR A 156 -9.61 2.44 13.11
CA TYR A 156 -8.44 2.64 12.27
C TYR A 156 -8.43 1.60 11.15
N SER A 157 -8.23 2.07 9.91
CA SER A 157 -8.27 1.24 8.71
C SER A 157 -7.06 0.32 8.64
N VAL A 158 -7.25 -0.96 8.92
CA VAL A 158 -6.27 -2.01 8.57
C VAL A 158 -6.26 -2.17 7.06
N PHE A 159 -5.06 -2.19 6.46
CA PHE A 159 -4.89 -2.30 5.02
C PHE A 159 -3.84 -3.34 4.58
N GLY A 160 -3.38 -4.17 5.51
CA GLY A 160 -2.43 -5.25 5.24
C GLY A 160 -1.91 -5.91 6.50
N GLU A 161 -0.97 -6.81 6.31
CA GLU A 161 -0.34 -7.56 7.40
C GLU A 161 1.14 -7.84 7.11
N VAL A 162 1.94 -8.02 8.15
CA VAL A 162 3.34 -8.41 8.06
C VAL A 162 3.41 -9.87 7.62
N SER A 163 3.96 -10.11 6.43
CA SER A 163 4.19 -11.44 5.84
C SER A 163 5.57 -12.02 6.19
N GLY A 164 6.50 -11.16 6.64
CA GLY A 164 7.84 -11.55 7.06
C GLY A 164 8.53 -10.45 7.86
N GLY A 165 9.46 -10.83 8.75
CA GLY A 165 10.20 -9.87 9.57
C GLY A 165 9.47 -9.42 10.85
N MET A 166 8.56 -10.24 11.40
CA MET A 166 7.94 -9.96 12.71
C MET A 166 8.97 -9.89 13.85
N ASP A 167 10.10 -10.60 13.74
CA ASP A 167 11.24 -10.48 14.65
C ASP A 167 11.89 -9.09 14.60
N ILE A 168 11.87 -8.43 13.43
CA ILE A 168 12.33 -7.04 13.26
C ILE A 168 11.33 -6.08 13.89
N VAL A 169 10.02 -6.31 13.70
CA VAL A 169 8.96 -5.54 14.38
C VAL A 169 9.13 -5.64 15.90
N ASP A 170 9.42 -6.84 16.44
CA ASP A 170 9.67 -7.03 17.86
C ASP A 170 10.95 -6.32 18.34
N LYS A 171 12.04 -6.36 17.56
CA LYS A 171 13.25 -5.58 17.86
C LYS A 171 12.96 -4.07 17.94
N ILE A 172 12.12 -3.57 17.02
CA ILE A 172 11.71 -2.15 17.05
C ILE A 172 10.84 -1.88 18.26
N ARG A 173 9.89 -2.75 18.60
CA ARG A 173 9.03 -2.63 19.76
C ARG A 173 9.82 -2.49 21.08
N ASP A 174 10.95 -3.20 21.16
CA ASP A 174 11.73 -3.30 22.40
C ASP A 174 12.83 -2.21 22.54
N VAL A 175 12.91 -1.26 21.58
CA VAL A 175 13.87 -0.14 21.70
C VAL A 175 13.51 0.77 22.88
N LYS A 176 14.52 1.36 23.48
CA LYS A 176 14.32 2.36 24.54
C LYS A 176 13.72 3.64 23.95
N THR A 177 12.72 4.19 24.62
CA THR A 177 12.04 5.41 24.21
C THR A 177 12.25 6.55 25.22
N THR A 178 12.00 7.77 24.79
CA THR A 178 12.09 9.01 25.57
C THR A 178 11.02 10.00 25.10
N THR A 179 10.91 11.12 25.79
CA THR A 179 10.13 12.29 25.33
C THR A 179 11.05 13.24 24.59
N LYS A 180 10.66 13.71 23.39
CA LYS A 180 11.38 14.69 22.59
C LYS A 180 10.46 15.86 22.23
N GLY A 181 10.60 16.96 22.94
CA GLY A 181 9.68 18.09 22.85
C GLY A 181 8.27 17.69 23.33
N GLU A 182 7.27 17.85 22.45
CA GLU A 182 5.87 17.45 22.71
C GLU A 182 5.57 15.98 22.38
N TYR A 183 6.54 15.25 21.79
CA TYR A 183 6.38 13.87 21.36
C TYR A 183 6.83 12.89 22.45
N GLY A 184 5.91 12.08 22.94
CA GLY A 184 6.21 10.94 23.81
C GLY A 184 6.54 9.67 23.04
N ASP A 185 7.13 8.69 23.73
CA ASP A 185 7.41 7.34 23.19
C ASP A 185 8.33 7.34 21.94
N VAL A 186 9.18 8.36 21.80
CA VAL A 186 10.13 8.49 20.69
C VAL A 186 11.33 7.58 20.95
N PRO A 187 11.75 6.74 20.00
CA PRO A 187 12.98 5.95 20.12
C PRO A 187 14.19 6.82 20.47
N LEU A 188 14.95 6.43 21.48
CA LEU A 188 16.14 7.14 21.93
C LEU A 188 17.17 7.22 20.79
N GLU A 189 17.40 6.08 20.13
CA GLU A 189 18.14 5.98 18.87
C GLU A 189 17.13 5.89 17.73
N PRO A 190 17.20 6.74 16.69
CA PRO A 190 16.23 6.75 15.61
C PRO A 190 16.13 5.40 14.90
N VAL A 191 14.93 4.84 14.82
CA VAL A 191 14.63 3.69 13.98
C VAL A 191 14.28 4.19 12.58
N MET A 192 15.27 4.13 11.71
CA MET A 192 15.17 4.69 10.35
C MET A 192 14.45 3.76 9.39
N ILE A 193 13.53 4.29 8.63
CA ILE A 193 13.01 3.67 7.40
C ILE A 193 13.92 4.13 6.26
N LYS A 194 14.83 3.24 5.82
CA LYS A 194 15.77 3.53 4.72
C LYS A 194 15.05 3.62 3.39
N SER A 195 14.10 2.71 3.18
CA SER A 195 13.25 2.72 1.98
C SER A 195 12.01 1.86 2.18
N VAL A 196 10.98 2.14 1.36
CA VAL A 196 9.84 1.23 1.15
C VAL A 196 9.70 1.01 -0.35
N ARG A 197 9.68 -0.25 -0.79
CA ARG A 197 9.61 -0.64 -2.21
C ARG A 197 8.64 -1.81 -2.39
N LEU A 198 8.09 -1.96 -3.60
CA LEU A 198 7.42 -3.19 -3.98
C LEU A 198 8.41 -4.36 -3.90
N ALA A 199 7.97 -5.51 -3.45
CA ALA A 199 8.83 -6.70 -3.34
C ALA A 199 9.34 -7.15 -4.73
N SER A 200 8.54 -6.94 -5.80
CA SER A 200 8.98 -7.15 -7.18
C SER A 200 10.19 -6.32 -7.58
N ASP A 201 10.29 -5.10 -7.06
CA ASP A 201 11.37 -4.16 -7.38
C ASP A 201 12.63 -4.38 -6.50
N SER A 202 12.45 -5.15 -5.42
CA SER A 202 13.50 -5.45 -4.43
C SER A 202 14.24 -6.75 -4.73
N ALA A 203 13.76 -7.56 -5.69
CA ALA A 203 14.46 -8.76 -6.11
C ALA A 203 15.82 -8.40 -6.71
N PRO A 204 16.94 -9.04 -6.30
CA PRO A 204 18.23 -8.81 -6.92
C PRO A 204 18.11 -9.15 -8.40
N ALA A 205 18.52 -8.22 -9.28
CA ALA A 205 18.67 -8.50 -10.70
C ALA A 205 19.51 -9.79 -10.82
N ASP A 206 18.90 -10.85 -11.33
CA ASP A 206 19.56 -12.13 -11.59
C ASP A 206 20.81 -11.84 -12.43
N LYS A 207 21.98 -12.01 -11.81
CA LYS A 207 23.25 -12.01 -12.53
C LYS A 207 23.33 -13.27 -13.36
N THR A 208 22.60 -13.30 -14.48
CA THR A 208 22.79 -14.30 -15.53
C THR A 208 24.26 -14.30 -15.94
N THR A 209 24.95 -15.25 -15.42
CA THR A 209 26.30 -15.67 -15.75
C THR A 209 26.48 -15.71 -17.25
N LYS A 210 27.19 -14.72 -17.80
CA LYS A 210 27.85 -14.86 -19.10
C LYS A 210 28.90 -15.96 -18.96
N LYS A 211 28.54 -17.17 -19.28
CA LYS A 211 29.48 -18.27 -19.53
C LYS A 211 30.32 -17.87 -20.73
N SER A 212 31.53 -17.41 -20.52
CA SER A 212 32.51 -17.24 -21.58
C SER A 212 32.81 -18.62 -22.17
N LYS A 213 32.44 -18.82 -23.42
CA LYS A 213 32.97 -19.93 -24.20
C LYS A 213 34.45 -19.66 -24.45
N GLY A 214 35.32 -20.34 -23.69
CA GLY A 214 36.69 -20.49 -24.07
C GLY A 214 36.79 -21.21 -25.39
N LYS A 215 37.45 -20.61 -26.33
CA LYS A 215 37.82 -21.17 -27.61
C LYS A 215 39.24 -21.71 -27.48
N LYS A 216 39.35 -23.01 -27.72
CA LYS A 216 40.63 -23.61 -28.07
C LYS A 216 40.98 -23.27 -29.49
#